data_d53426db22961e2e1e1f4ba4c70e744d
#
_entry.id   d53426db22961e2e1e1f4ba4c70e744d
#
_cell.length_a   1.000
_cell.length_b   1.000
_cell.length_c   1.000
_cell.angle_alpha   90.00
_cell.angle_beta   90.00
_cell.angle_gamma   90.00
#
_symmetry.space_group_name_H-M   'P 1'
#
loop_
_entity.id
_entity.type
_entity.pdbx_description
1 polymer ?
#
loop_
_entity_poly.entity_id
_entity_poly.type
_entity_poly.pdbx_seq_one_letter_code
_entity_poly.pdbx_strand_id
1 'polypeptide(L)'
;MLTNHKLLEVIAKEKKPTFISTGMSTTDEIRDAVRIFKKYECTFSLQHTNSSYPMKEEEANLNCITTLQKEFKCDVGYSGHETIGYLICICAVMLGATSIERHITLDRSMYGSDQAASLEPMGLKRVVNDIRRIETILGDGEKRVWPSEIPVMKKLRNNF
;
A
#
# COMPACT_ATOMS: atom_id res chain seq x y z
N MET A 1 0.62 -15.47 12.37
CA MET A 1 -0.86 -15.64 12.44
C MET A 1 -1.45 -16.16 11.14
N LEU A 2 -0.93 -15.81 9.97
CA LEU A 2 -1.42 -16.28 8.67
C LEU A 2 -1.40 -17.82 8.52
N THR A 3 -0.44 -18.50 9.16
CA THR A 3 -0.34 -19.95 9.18
C THR A 3 -1.26 -20.66 10.21
N ASN A 4 -2.00 -19.91 11.03
CA ASN A 4 -2.97 -20.48 11.98
C ASN A 4 -4.34 -20.67 11.31
N HIS A 5 -4.50 -21.77 10.57
CA HIS A 5 -5.71 -22.04 9.79
C HIS A 5 -6.98 -22.08 10.64
N LYS A 6 -6.91 -22.57 11.88
CA LYS A 6 -8.09 -22.58 12.79
C LYS A 6 -8.57 -21.16 13.10
N LEU A 7 -7.63 -20.23 13.36
CA LEU A 7 -7.95 -18.83 13.59
C LEU A 7 -8.55 -18.20 12.31
N LEU A 8 -7.93 -18.45 11.14
CA LEU A 8 -8.42 -17.91 9.87
C LEU A 8 -9.83 -18.41 9.54
N GLU A 9 -10.16 -19.69 9.85
CA GLU A 9 -11.53 -20.21 9.68
C GLU A 9 -12.55 -19.50 10.58
N VAL A 10 -12.19 -19.22 11.84
CA VAL A 10 -13.06 -18.46 12.75
C VAL A 10 -13.33 -17.06 12.20
N ILE A 11 -12.27 -16.35 11.78
CA ILE A 11 -12.39 -15.00 11.21
C ILE A 11 -13.22 -15.01 9.93
N ALA A 12 -12.95 -15.94 9.01
CA ALA A 12 -13.65 -16.02 7.73
C ALA A 12 -15.14 -16.33 7.88
N LYS A 13 -15.53 -17.10 8.90
CA LYS A 13 -16.96 -17.39 9.23
C LYS A 13 -17.75 -16.14 9.63
N GLU A 14 -17.08 -15.13 10.19
CA GLU A 14 -17.72 -13.85 10.53
C GLU A 14 -18.14 -13.04 9.30
N LYS A 15 -17.62 -13.35 8.11
CA LYS A 15 -17.91 -12.69 6.83
C LYS A 15 -17.71 -11.16 6.85
N LYS A 16 -16.85 -10.65 7.74
CA LYS A 16 -16.49 -9.23 7.80
C LYS A 16 -15.30 -8.96 6.88
N PRO A 17 -15.27 -7.80 6.19
CA PRO A 17 -14.09 -7.41 5.40
C PRO A 17 -12.82 -7.50 6.25
N THR A 18 -11.83 -8.25 5.77
CA THR A 18 -10.62 -8.58 6.56
C THR A 18 -9.37 -8.20 5.80
N PHE A 19 -8.46 -7.45 6.45
CA PHE A 19 -7.10 -7.25 5.98
C PHE A 19 -6.20 -8.38 6.48
N ILE A 20 -5.45 -8.99 5.56
CA ILE A 20 -4.58 -10.14 5.84
C ILE A 20 -3.13 -9.75 5.56
N SER A 21 -2.34 -9.58 6.62
CA SER A 21 -0.90 -9.33 6.48
C SER A 21 -0.18 -10.57 5.93
N THR A 22 0.72 -10.36 4.96
CA THR A 22 1.54 -11.40 4.33
C THR A 22 2.96 -11.48 4.88
N GLY A 23 3.26 -10.70 5.92
CA GLY A 23 4.58 -10.68 6.55
C GLY A 23 5.01 -12.06 7.05
N MET A 24 6.31 -12.39 6.90
CA MET A 24 6.91 -13.67 7.28
C MET A 24 6.22 -14.90 6.64
N SER A 25 5.66 -14.74 5.43
CA SER A 25 4.91 -15.83 4.78
C SER A 25 5.41 -16.07 3.36
N THR A 26 5.43 -17.33 2.98
CA THR A 26 5.66 -17.76 1.60
C THR A 26 4.38 -17.61 0.76
N THR A 27 4.53 -17.63 -0.55
CA THR A 27 3.37 -17.60 -1.46
C THR A 27 2.42 -18.78 -1.25
N ASP A 28 2.94 -19.97 -0.91
CA ASP A 28 2.11 -21.15 -0.64
C ASP A 28 1.28 -20.98 0.64
N GLU A 29 1.87 -20.44 1.70
CA GLU A 29 1.14 -20.13 2.93
C GLU A 29 0.06 -19.07 2.71
N ILE A 30 0.33 -18.05 1.88
CA ILE A 30 -0.68 -17.05 1.48
C ILE A 30 -1.81 -17.74 0.70
N ARG A 31 -1.48 -18.66 -0.20
CA ARG A 31 -2.47 -19.41 -1.00
C ARG A 31 -3.40 -20.23 -0.13
N ASP A 32 -2.87 -20.86 0.91
CA ASP A 32 -3.68 -21.62 1.86
C ASP A 32 -4.62 -20.72 2.66
N ALA A 33 -4.14 -19.58 3.14
CA ALA A 33 -4.99 -18.59 3.80
C ALA A 33 -6.12 -18.08 2.87
N VAL A 34 -5.78 -17.70 1.64
CA VAL A 34 -6.76 -17.23 0.64
C VAL A 34 -7.82 -18.30 0.34
N ARG A 35 -7.45 -19.58 0.26
CA ARG A 35 -8.43 -20.68 0.09
C ARG A 35 -9.45 -20.72 1.22
N ILE A 36 -9.04 -20.47 2.47
CA ILE A 36 -9.94 -20.43 3.61
C ILE A 36 -10.96 -19.31 3.45
N PHE A 37 -10.52 -18.08 3.17
CA PHE A 37 -11.41 -16.94 3.00
C PHE A 37 -12.39 -17.13 1.82
N LYS A 38 -11.89 -17.65 0.68
CA LYS A 38 -12.73 -17.99 -0.48
C LYS A 38 -13.76 -19.08 -0.16
N LYS A 39 -13.37 -20.12 0.58
CA LYS A 39 -14.28 -21.20 1.02
C LYS A 39 -15.50 -20.69 1.80
N TYR A 40 -15.28 -19.66 2.63
CA TYR A 40 -16.35 -19.06 3.44
C TYR A 40 -16.98 -17.82 2.79
N GLU A 41 -16.59 -17.49 1.55
CA GLU A 41 -17.08 -16.30 0.83
C GLU A 41 -16.90 -15.02 1.65
N CYS A 42 -15.80 -14.92 2.39
CA CYS A 42 -15.44 -13.76 3.19
C CYS A 42 -14.62 -12.78 2.35
N THR A 43 -15.03 -11.53 2.30
CA THR A 43 -14.29 -10.47 1.63
C THR A 43 -12.97 -10.22 2.35
N PHE A 44 -11.87 -10.16 1.59
CA PHE A 44 -10.54 -9.90 2.14
C PHE A 44 -9.68 -9.05 1.20
N SER A 45 -8.68 -8.41 1.77
CA SER A 45 -7.59 -7.74 1.09
C SER A 45 -6.27 -8.22 1.66
N LEU A 46 -5.27 -8.49 0.82
CA LEU A 46 -3.92 -8.81 1.27
C LEU A 46 -3.15 -7.53 1.57
N GLN A 47 -2.30 -7.55 2.60
CA GLN A 47 -1.36 -6.47 2.89
C GLN A 47 0.05 -7.00 2.61
N HIS A 48 0.70 -6.50 1.55
CA HIS A 48 2.12 -6.79 1.33
C HIS A 48 2.95 -6.18 2.46
N THR A 49 3.71 -6.99 3.16
CA THR A 49 4.36 -6.62 4.42
C THR A 49 5.72 -7.31 4.53
N ASN A 50 6.74 -6.56 4.98
CA ASN A 50 7.94 -7.09 5.59
C ASN A 50 7.87 -6.83 7.10
N SER A 51 8.08 -7.85 7.92
CA SER A 51 7.91 -7.78 9.38
C SER A 51 9.22 -7.48 10.14
N SER A 52 10.20 -6.84 9.51
CA SER A 52 11.37 -6.28 10.20
C SER A 52 11.05 -4.87 10.73
N TYR A 53 11.50 -4.53 11.95
CA TYR A 53 11.22 -3.26 12.63
C TYR A 53 12.52 -2.59 13.13
N PRO A 54 13.08 -1.59 12.44
CA PRO A 54 12.66 -1.10 11.13
C PRO A 54 13.07 -2.03 9.97
N MET A 55 12.30 -1.98 8.89
CA MET A 55 12.61 -2.65 7.64
C MET A 55 13.62 -1.83 6.83
N LYS A 56 14.53 -2.49 6.11
CA LYS A 56 15.40 -1.85 5.13
C LYS A 56 14.63 -1.58 3.82
N GLU A 57 14.96 -0.47 3.14
CA GLU A 57 14.26 -0.07 1.92
C GLU A 57 14.38 -1.09 0.78
N GLU A 58 15.55 -1.73 0.63
CA GLU A 58 15.77 -2.75 -0.38
C GLU A 58 14.90 -4.01 -0.16
N GLU A 59 14.39 -4.21 1.06
CA GLU A 59 13.51 -5.34 1.41
C GLU A 59 12.02 -5.03 1.19
N ALA A 60 11.66 -3.78 0.82
CA ALA A 60 10.27 -3.38 0.56
C ALA A 60 9.65 -4.18 -0.59
N ASN A 61 10.43 -4.49 -1.62
CA ASN A 61 10.02 -5.31 -2.77
C ASN A 61 8.58 -5.03 -3.25
N LEU A 62 8.25 -3.76 -3.49
CA LEU A 62 6.88 -3.31 -3.79
C LEU A 62 6.27 -3.97 -5.04
N ASN A 63 7.09 -4.54 -5.93
CA ASN A 63 6.59 -5.31 -7.07
C ASN A 63 5.73 -6.52 -6.63
N CYS A 64 5.88 -7.00 -5.39
CA CYS A 64 5.01 -8.03 -4.83
C CYS A 64 3.53 -7.61 -4.80
N ILE A 65 3.21 -6.32 -4.73
CA ILE A 65 1.82 -5.83 -4.78
C ILE A 65 1.17 -6.31 -6.08
N THR A 66 1.80 -6.01 -7.23
CA THR A 66 1.26 -6.44 -8.53
C THR A 66 1.30 -7.94 -8.73
N THR A 67 2.28 -8.64 -8.17
CA THR A 67 2.36 -10.11 -8.21
C THR A 67 1.20 -10.75 -7.45
N LEU A 68 0.94 -10.28 -6.22
CA LEU A 68 -0.15 -10.78 -5.39
C LEU A 68 -1.52 -10.47 -6.02
N GLN A 69 -1.71 -9.26 -6.58
CA GLN A 69 -2.94 -8.91 -7.30
C GLN A 69 -3.20 -9.84 -8.48
N LYS A 70 -2.18 -10.12 -9.28
CA LYS A 70 -2.30 -11.01 -10.46
C LYS A 70 -2.60 -12.45 -10.06
N GLU A 71 -1.96 -12.96 -9.01
CA GLU A 71 -2.11 -14.35 -8.58
C GLU A 71 -3.44 -14.59 -7.87
N PHE A 72 -3.80 -13.75 -6.91
CA PHE A 72 -4.94 -14.00 -6.03
C PHE A 72 -6.24 -13.36 -6.49
N LYS A 73 -6.17 -12.41 -7.46
CA LYS A 73 -7.33 -11.66 -7.99
C LYS A 73 -8.13 -10.99 -6.87
N CYS A 74 -7.44 -10.30 -5.99
CA CYS A 74 -8.01 -9.55 -4.87
C CYS A 74 -7.30 -8.20 -4.71
N ASP A 75 -7.88 -7.34 -3.88
CA ASP A 75 -7.25 -6.11 -3.47
C ASP A 75 -5.96 -6.40 -2.68
N VAL A 76 -4.93 -5.62 -2.95
CA VAL A 76 -3.66 -5.69 -2.24
C VAL A 76 -3.25 -4.30 -1.78
N GLY A 77 -3.02 -4.16 -0.50
CA GLY A 77 -2.46 -2.96 0.13
C GLY A 77 -0.98 -3.13 0.48
N TYR A 78 -0.45 -2.15 1.15
CA TYR A 78 0.91 -2.14 1.69
C TYR A 78 0.89 -1.81 3.18
N SER A 79 1.55 -2.65 3.99
CA SER A 79 1.79 -2.41 5.41
C SER A 79 3.28 -2.28 5.63
N GLY A 80 3.73 -1.05 5.90
CA GLY A 80 5.15 -0.69 5.89
C GLY A 80 5.73 -0.43 7.26
N HIS A 81 7.00 -0.87 7.46
CA HIS A 81 7.76 -0.74 8.71
C HIS A 81 9.13 -0.05 8.51
N GLU A 82 9.31 0.60 7.38
CA GLU A 82 10.50 1.40 7.07
C GLU A 82 10.49 2.75 7.80
N THR A 83 11.68 3.33 8.01
CA THR A 83 11.83 4.62 8.70
C THR A 83 11.51 5.84 7.83
N ILE A 84 11.65 5.71 6.49
CA ILE A 84 11.36 6.79 5.50
C ILE A 84 10.00 6.53 4.86
N GLY A 85 8.98 6.30 5.68
CA GLY A 85 7.70 5.71 5.30
C GLY A 85 6.90 6.42 4.21
N TYR A 86 7.05 7.73 4.02
CA TYR A 86 6.15 8.42 3.11
C TYR A 86 6.43 8.10 1.63
N LEU A 87 7.69 8.01 1.21
CA LEU A 87 8.06 7.74 -0.18
C LEU A 87 7.59 6.34 -0.62
N ILE A 88 7.82 5.35 0.22
CA ILE A 88 7.44 3.96 -0.07
C ILE A 88 5.92 3.81 -0.15
N CYS A 89 5.16 4.50 0.72
CA CYS A 89 3.70 4.53 0.63
C CYS A 89 3.20 5.10 -0.71
N ILE A 90 3.81 6.19 -1.19
CA ILE A 90 3.49 6.78 -2.49
C ILE A 90 3.79 5.79 -3.63
N CYS A 91 4.99 5.18 -3.61
CA CYS A 91 5.37 4.17 -4.59
C CYS A 91 4.42 2.95 -4.58
N ALA A 92 3.99 2.50 -3.40
CA ALA A 92 3.03 1.40 -3.28
C ALA A 92 1.69 1.74 -3.93
N VAL A 93 1.16 2.95 -3.71
CA VAL A 93 -0.08 3.42 -4.37
C VAL A 93 0.09 3.52 -5.87
N MET A 94 1.23 4.03 -6.36
CA MET A 94 1.54 4.08 -7.79
C MET A 94 1.61 2.70 -8.45
N LEU A 95 1.95 1.65 -7.69
CA LEU A 95 1.94 0.25 -8.13
C LEU A 95 0.56 -0.42 -7.96
N GLY A 96 -0.46 0.33 -7.54
CA GLY A 96 -1.83 -0.14 -7.44
C GLY A 96 -2.22 -0.67 -6.05
N ALA A 97 -1.49 -0.32 -4.98
CA ALA A 97 -1.95 -0.62 -3.63
C ALA A 97 -3.29 0.08 -3.34
N THR A 98 -4.28 -0.67 -2.87
CA THR A 98 -5.63 -0.17 -2.58
C THR A 98 -5.80 0.33 -1.15
N SER A 99 -4.84 0.01 -0.28
CA SER A 99 -4.79 0.47 1.11
C SER A 99 -3.34 0.64 1.57
N ILE A 100 -3.14 1.55 2.52
CA ILE A 100 -1.86 1.77 3.20
C ILE A 100 -2.07 1.65 4.69
N GLU A 101 -1.27 0.80 5.34
CA GLU A 101 -1.24 0.61 6.78
C GLU A 101 0.11 1.09 7.33
N ARG A 102 0.07 1.89 8.38
CA ARG A 102 1.27 2.41 9.05
C ARG A 102 1.09 2.45 10.56
N HIS A 103 2.15 2.12 11.28
CA HIS A 103 2.26 2.47 12.68
C HIS A 103 2.29 3.98 12.86
N ILE A 104 1.67 4.48 13.91
CA ILE A 104 1.68 5.91 14.28
C ILE A 104 2.19 6.10 15.71
N THR A 105 2.87 7.21 15.94
CA THR A 105 3.35 7.61 17.27
C THR A 105 3.23 9.11 17.43
N LEU A 106 3.19 9.58 18.66
CA LEU A 106 3.29 11.02 18.96
C LEU A 106 4.73 11.53 18.81
N ASP A 107 5.71 10.68 19.13
CA ASP A 107 7.13 11.00 19.05
C ASP A 107 7.93 9.71 18.81
N ARG A 108 8.73 9.70 17.76
CA ARG A 108 9.57 8.54 17.36
C ARG A 108 10.73 8.27 18.32
N SER A 109 11.06 9.21 19.20
CA SER A 109 12.09 9.05 20.23
C SER A 109 11.58 8.35 21.50
N MET A 110 10.26 8.11 21.61
CA MET A 110 9.67 7.40 22.74
C MET A 110 10.16 5.96 22.81
N TYR A 111 10.11 5.39 24.02
CA TYR A 111 10.44 3.99 24.24
C TYR A 111 9.45 3.06 23.54
N GLY A 112 9.98 2.08 22.81
CA GLY A 112 9.20 1.05 22.12
C GLY A 112 9.88 0.57 20.83
N SER A 113 9.70 -0.69 20.49
CA SER A 113 10.31 -1.33 19.31
C SER A 113 9.87 -0.72 17.98
N ASP A 114 8.62 -0.23 17.93
CA ASP A 114 7.96 0.16 16.68
C ASP A 114 8.04 1.67 16.43
N GLN A 115 8.52 2.45 17.41
CA GLN A 115 8.54 3.91 17.33
C GLN A 115 9.36 4.42 16.13
N ALA A 116 10.52 3.82 15.86
CA ALA A 116 11.38 4.22 14.76
C ALA A 116 10.72 4.01 13.37
N ALA A 117 9.85 3.01 13.24
CA ALA A 117 9.11 2.68 12.03
C ALA A 117 7.74 3.38 11.93
N SER A 118 7.36 4.16 12.95
CA SER A 118 6.07 4.84 13.03
C SER A 118 6.08 6.20 12.34
N LEU A 119 4.92 6.65 11.91
CA LEU A 119 4.69 8.01 11.44
C LEU A 119 4.23 8.89 12.60
N GLU A 120 4.82 10.07 12.71
CA GLU A 120 4.29 11.15 13.56
C GLU A 120 3.11 11.86 12.90
N PRO A 121 2.28 12.64 13.63
CA PRO A 121 1.08 13.25 13.10
C PRO A 121 1.28 14.05 11.81
N MET A 122 2.38 14.81 11.72
CA MET A 122 2.70 15.59 10.52
C MET A 122 3.08 14.68 9.34
N GLY A 123 3.82 13.59 9.60
CA GLY A 123 4.18 12.57 8.60
C GLY A 123 2.93 11.87 8.06
N LEU A 124 2.02 11.45 8.94
CA LEU A 124 0.75 10.85 8.55
C LEU A 124 -0.10 11.80 7.71
N LYS A 125 -0.25 13.06 8.13
CA LYS A 125 -0.98 14.08 7.37
C LYS A 125 -0.40 14.25 5.97
N ARG A 126 0.92 14.29 5.84
CA ARG A 126 1.61 14.38 4.54
C ARG A 126 1.31 13.17 3.66
N VAL A 127 1.48 11.95 4.18
CA VAL A 127 1.18 10.71 3.43
C VAL A 127 -0.25 10.72 2.91
N VAL A 128 -1.24 11.03 3.76
CA VAL A 128 -2.65 11.08 3.35
C VAL A 128 -2.88 12.12 2.25
N ASN A 129 -2.35 13.34 2.42
CA ASN A 129 -2.52 14.41 1.44
C ASN A 129 -1.89 14.06 0.10
N ASP A 130 -0.68 13.50 0.10
CA ASP A 130 0.04 13.18 -1.12
C ASP A 130 -0.63 12.00 -1.84
N ILE A 131 -1.09 10.96 -1.13
CA ILE A 131 -1.87 9.86 -1.71
C ILE A 131 -3.14 10.38 -2.39
N ARG A 132 -3.92 11.26 -1.74
CA ARG A 132 -5.16 11.82 -2.32
C ARG A 132 -4.93 12.65 -3.57
N ARG A 133 -3.71 13.14 -3.81
CA ARG A 133 -3.34 13.89 -5.00
C ARG A 133 -2.86 13.03 -6.17
N ILE A 134 -2.47 11.77 -5.92
CA ILE A 134 -1.91 10.90 -6.96
C ILE A 134 -2.87 10.74 -8.13
N GLU A 135 -4.15 10.46 -7.91
CA GLU A 135 -5.14 10.29 -8.98
C GLU A 135 -5.22 11.53 -9.87
N THR A 136 -5.25 12.72 -9.26
CA THR A 136 -5.26 13.99 -9.99
C THR A 136 -3.97 14.20 -10.80
N ILE A 137 -2.81 13.83 -10.22
CA ILE A 137 -1.50 13.99 -10.86
C ILE A 137 -1.34 13.02 -12.03
N LEU A 138 -1.82 11.78 -11.90
CA LEU A 138 -1.76 10.77 -12.95
C LEU A 138 -2.60 11.17 -14.18
N GLY A 139 -3.74 11.82 -13.97
CA GLY A 139 -4.64 12.22 -15.04
C GLY A 139 -5.21 11.02 -15.82
N ASP A 140 -5.66 11.29 -17.03
CA ASP A 140 -6.30 10.29 -17.91
C ASP A 140 -5.35 9.69 -18.97
N GLY A 141 -4.10 10.11 -19.02
CA GLY A 141 -3.09 9.64 -19.98
C GLY A 141 -3.22 10.21 -21.40
N GLU A 142 -4.23 11.04 -21.68
CA GLU A 142 -4.35 11.69 -22.99
C GLU A 142 -3.40 12.87 -23.13
N LYS A 143 -2.53 12.84 -24.14
CA LYS A 143 -1.66 13.99 -24.44
C LYS A 143 -2.42 15.07 -25.19
N ARG A 144 -2.57 16.21 -24.56
CA ARG A 144 -3.27 17.38 -25.11
C ARG A 144 -2.55 18.70 -24.77
N VAL A 145 -2.89 19.76 -25.49
CA VAL A 145 -2.51 21.12 -25.10
C VAL A 145 -3.55 21.63 -24.12
N TRP A 146 -3.11 21.93 -22.90
CA TRP A 146 -3.99 22.46 -21.87
C TRP A 146 -4.33 23.95 -22.12
N PRO A 147 -5.50 24.44 -21.75
CA PRO A 147 -5.83 25.88 -21.89
C PRO A 147 -4.78 26.81 -21.27
N SER A 148 -4.15 26.42 -20.17
CA SER A 148 -3.07 27.16 -19.51
C SER A 148 -1.78 27.24 -20.33
N GLU A 149 -1.53 26.33 -21.28
CA GLU A 149 -0.37 26.34 -22.16
C GLU A 149 -0.55 27.26 -23.38
N ILE A 150 -1.80 27.57 -23.77
CA ILE A 150 -2.10 28.32 -25.00
C ILE A 150 -1.39 29.68 -25.06
N PRO A 151 -1.37 30.52 -24.00
CA PRO A 151 -0.68 31.79 -24.03
C PRO A 151 0.83 31.63 -24.22
N VAL A 152 1.42 30.64 -23.55
CA VAL A 152 2.85 30.32 -23.65
C VAL A 152 3.19 29.77 -25.03
N MET A 153 2.34 28.89 -25.56
CA MET A 153 2.47 28.31 -26.89
C MET A 153 2.47 29.41 -27.96
N LYS A 154 1.53 30.38 -27.90
CA LYS A 154 1.48 31.51 -28.82
C LYS A 154 2.72 32.38 -28.77
N LYS A 155 3.33 32.54 -27.57
CA LYS A 155 4.55 33.35 -27.38
C LYS A 155 5.78 32.64 -27.89
N LEU A 156 5.92 31.33 -27.67
CA LEU A 156 7.14 30.57 -27.96
C LEU A 156 7.16 29.92 -29.34
N ARG A 157 6.01 29.60 -29.91
CA ARG A 157 5.91 29.12 -31.28
C ARG A 157 5.72 30.34 -32.18
N ASN A 158 6.83 30.95 -32.59
CA ASN A 158 6.78 31.90 -33.69
C ASN A 158 6.24 31.17 -34.93
N ASN A 159 4.97 31.37 -35.21
CA ASN A 159 4.45 30.96 -36.49
C ASN A 159 5.00 32.00 -37.51
N PHE A 160 5.97 31.57 -38.28
CA PHE A 160 6.40 32.24 -39.51
C PHE A 160 5.26 32.13 -40.51
#